data_951e8ea394fe6f27e941e7b2626b9b80
#
_entry.id   951e8ea394fe6f27e941e7b2626b9b80
#
_cell.length_a   1.000
_cell.length_b   1.000
_cell.length_c   1.000
_cell.angle_alpha   90.00
_cell.angle_beta   90.00
_cell.angle_gamma   90.00
#
_symmetry.space_group_name_H-M   'P 1'
#
loop_
_entity.id
_entity.type
_entity.pdbx_description
1 polymer ?
#
loop_
_entity_poly.entity_id
_entity_poly.type
_entity_poly.pdbx_seq_one_letter_code
_entity_poly.pdbx_strand_id
1 'polypeptide(L)'
;MSALRFRSDWKALTYLACATGLFVLQWNLAEVHVPLVILSCAMAYGTGCILHNHAHLSMWHNKPLNVLTDYWLVLLRGDGAYSWLPTHVNNHHRFSNHPGDMTLTYRFSERNNLWNLVRYIAVGGVLYVGAVFVYIASFRVRHPRRFWYLLSQILLHWMFVAVAVLIEPEKALVFIAVPQLFGVIAMVST
;
A
#
# COMPACT_ATOMS: atom_id res chain seq x y z
N MET A 1 21.39 -8.61 20.70
CA MET A 1 19.94 -8.41 20.58
C MET A 1 19.55 -8.50 19.12
N SER A 2 18.41 -9.11 18.76
CA SER A 2 17.91 -9.16 17.38
C SER A 2 17.62 -7.73 16.87
N ALA A 3 17.96 -7.44 15.62
CA ALA A 3 17.58 -6.17 14.98
C ALA A 3 16.07 -6.09 14.80
N LEU A 4 15.39 -7.21 14.57
CA LEU A 4 13.94 -7.33 14.49
C LEU A 4 13.31 -7.23 15.87
N ARG A 5 12.16 -6.54 15.93
CA ARG A 5 11.35 -6.39 17.14
C ARG A 5 10.74 -7.73 17.55
N PHE A 6 10.20 -8.47 16.56
CA PHE A 6 9.71 -9.84 16.76
C PHE A 6 10.44 -10.81 15.84
N ARG A 7 10.76 -11.99 16.34
CA ARG A 7 11.42 -13.04 15.54
C ARG A 7 10.58 -13.45 14.34
N SER A 8 9.25 -13.42 14.46
CA SER A 8 8.31 -13.76 13.37
C SER A 8 8.42 -12.83 12.15
N ASP A 9 8.93 -11.61 12.31
CA ASP A 9 8.98 -10.61 11.22
C ASP A 9 9.98 -10.99 10.11
N TRP A 10 10.86 -11.99 10.35
CA TRP A 10 11.68 -12.55 9.27
C TRP A 10 10.81 -13.10 8.11
N LYS A 11 9.60 -13.63 8.43
CA LYS A 11 8.65 -14.13 7.43
C LYS A 11 8.17 -13.00 6.52
N ALA A 12 7.88 -11.83 7.09
CA ALA A 12 7.50 -10.65 6.32
C ALA A 12 8.65 -10.20 5.40
N LEU A 13 9.89 -10.18 5.90
CA LEU A 13 11.05 -9.81 5.08
C LEU A 13 11.28 -10.81 3.95
N THR A 14 11.16 -12.12 4.20
CA THR A 14 11.25 -13.15 3.17
C THR A 14 10.15 -12.96 2.12
N TYR A 15 8.93 -12.68 2.56
CA TYR A 15 7.81 -12.42 1.65
C TYR A 15 8.09 -11.21 0.74
N LEU A 16 8.55 -10.10 1.29
CA LEU A 16 8.91 -8.90 0.53
C LEU A 16 10.07 -9.17 -0.44
N ALA A 17 11.07 -9.96 -0.02
CA ALA A 17 12.16 -10.38 -0.90
C ALA A 17 11.65 -11.25 -2.07
N CYS A 18 10.74 -12.20 -1.80
CA CYS A 18 10.10 -13.01 -2.84
C CYS A 18 9.25 -12.15 -3.80
N ALA A 19 8.48 -11.18 -3.29
CA ALA A 19 7.70 -10.25 -4.11
C ALA A 19 8.60 -9.43 -5.03
N THR A 20 9.71 -8.93 -4.50
CA THR A 20 10.73 -8.21 -5.28
C THR A 20 11.37 -9.11 -6.33
N GLY A 21 11.77 -10.33 -5.94
CA GLY A 21 12.34 -11.31 -6.86
C GLY A 21 11.38 -11.69 -7.99
N LEU A 22 10.10 -11.85 -7.68
CA LEU A 22 9.06 -12.12 -8.68
C LEU A 22 8.91 -10.96 -9.67
N PHE A 23 8.90 -9.71 -9.17
CA PHE A 23 8.87 -8.52 -10.02
C PHE A 23 10.09 -8.47 -10.94
N VAL A 24 11.30 -8.64 -10.39
CA VAL A 24 12.56 -8.65 -11.18
C VAL A 24 12.55 -9.78 -12.21
N LEU A 25 12.10 -10.98 -11.84
CA LEU A 25 11.97 -12.10 -12.77
C LEU A 25 11.06 -11.74 -13.94
N GLN A 26 9.84 -11.29 -13.69
CA GLN A 26 8.86 -10.95 -14.72
C GLN A 26 9.36 -9.81 -15.62
N TRP A 27 10.02 -8.80 -15.05
CA TRP A 27 10.56 -7.70 -15.82
C TRP A 27 11.59 -8.15 -16.87
N ASN A 28 12.36 -9.20 -16.56
CA ASN A 28 13.40 -9.73 -17.45
C ASN A 28 12.91 -10.85 -18.39
N LEU A 29 11.67 -11.32 -18.25
CA LEU A 29 11.09 -12.26 -19.21
C LEU A 29 10.71 -11.55 -20.52
N ALA A 30 10.86 -12.27 -21.65
CA ALA A 30 10.49 -11.78 -22.97
C ALA A 30 8.97 -11.64 -23.13
N GLU A 31 8.22 -12.54 -22.49
CA GLU A 31 6.77 -12.64 -22.62
C GLU A 31 6.06 -12.50 -21.26
N VAL A 32 4.79 -12.11 -21.31
CA VAL A 32 3.92 -12.04 -20.15
C VAL A 32 3.38 -13.43 -19.82
N HIS A 33 3.70 -13.93 -18.63
CA HIS A 33 3.18 -15.18 -18.11
C HIS A 33 2.03 -14.94 -17.12
N VAL A 34 0.80 -15.19 -17.56
CA VAL A 34 -0.42 -14.95 -16.77
C VAL A 34 -0.37 -15.56 -15.36
N PRO A 35 0.11 -16.81 -15.13
CA PRO A 35 0.22 -17.34 -13.78
C PRO A 35 1.12 -16.52 -12.85
N LEU A 36 2.21 -15.93 -13.37
CA LEU A 36 3.10 -15.07 -12.60
C LEU A 36 2.43 -13.72 -12.26
N VAL A 37 1.60 -13.19 -13.18
CA VAL A 37 0.80 -11.98 -12.90
C VAL A 37 -0.21 -12.24 -11.78
N ILE A 38 -0.92 -13.38 -11.83
CA ILE A 38 -1.84 -13.79 -10.76
C ILE A 38 -1.10 -13.92 -9.43
N LEU A 39 0.07 -14.53 -9.44
CA LEU A 39 0.91 -14.63 -8.23
C LEU A 39 1.32 -13.24 -7.73
N SER A 40 1.69 -12.31 -8.63
CA SER A 40 2.01 -10.93 -8.23
C SER A 40 0.83 -10.20 -7.62
N CYS A 41 -0.38 -10.41 -8.12
CA CYS A 41 -1.60 -9.87 -7.51
C CYS A 41 -1.80 -10.42 -6.07
N ALA A 42 -1.64 -11.73 -5.89
CA ALA A 42 -1.72 -12.33 -4.56
C ALA A 42 -0.62 -11.80 -3.62
N MET A 43 0.61 -11.63 -4.13
CA MET A 43 1.72 -11.05 -3.36
C MET A 43 1.50 -9.56 -3.06
N ALA A 44 0.88 -8.80 -3.93
CA ALA A 44 0.52 -7.40 -3.67
C ALA A 44 -0.49 -7.28 -2.52
N TYR A 45 -1.48 -8.16 -2.43
CA TYR A 45 -2.39 -8.25 -1.28
C TYR A 45 -1.64 -8.55 0.01
N GLY A 46 -0.80 -9.60 0.03
CA GLY A 46 -0.01 -9.94 1.22
C GLY A 46 0.98 -8.84 1.63
N THR A 47 1.55 -8.10 0.66
CA THR A 47 2.36 -6.91 0.92
C THR A 47 1.52 -5.83 1.61
N GLY A 48 0.24 -5.68 1.24
CA GLY A 48 -0.71 -4.80 1.93
C GLY A 48 -0.91 -5.18 3.39
N CYS A 49 -1.06 -6.48 3.70
CA CYS A 49 -1.15 -6.96 5.08
C CYS A 49 0.13 -6.68 5.88
N ILE A 50 1.30 -6.83 5.26
CA ILE A 50 2.59 -6.51 5.89
C ILE A 50 2.69 -5.02 6.17
N LEU A 51 2.32 -4.17 5.21
CA LEU A 51 2.30 -2.72 5.35
C LEU A 51 1.35 -2.28 6.46
N HIS A 52 0.15 -2.86 6.53
CA HIS A 52 -0.81 -2.61 7.59
C HIS A 52 -0.20 -2.90 8.98
N ASN A 53 0.38 -4.09 9.16
CA ASN A 53 1.03 -4.46 10.41
C ASN A 53 2.20 -3.53 10.74
N HIS A 54 3.01 -3.17 9.76
CA HIS A 54 4.14 -2.25 9.92
C HIS A 54 3.69 -0.83 10.32
N ALA A 55 2.54 -0.38 9.81
CA ALA A 55 1.94 0.90 10.20
C ALA A 55 1.50 0.93 11.66
N HIS A 56 1.00 -0.19 12.20
CA HIS A 56 0.65 -0.32 13.61
C HIS A 56 1.88 -0.51 14.50
N LEU A 57 2.80 -1.38 14.08
CA LEU A 57 3.98 -1.74 14.84
C LEU A 57 5.16 -2.03 13.91
N SER A 58 6.09 -1.08 13.87
CA SER A 58 7.27 -1.17 13.01
C SER A 58 8.11 -2.41 13.32
N MET A 59 8.61 -3.11 12.28
CA MET A 59 9.34 -4.39 12.37
C MET A 59 10.68 -4.29 13.11
N TRP A 60 11.36 -3.14 13.02
CA TRP A 60 12.72 -2.98 13.52
C TRP A 60 12.77 -2.15 14.80
N HIS A 61 13.71 -2.46 15.67
CA HIS A 61 14.09 -1.55 16.75
C HIS A 61 14.81 -0.31 16.22
N ASN A 62 15.48 -0.43 15.09
CA ASN A 62 16.28 0.60 14.46
C ASN A 62 15.41 1.47 13.52
N LYS A 63 15.38 2.80 13.75
CA LYS A 63 14.61 3.75 12.95
C LYS A 63 15.03 3.80 11.47
N PRO A 64 16.34 3.88 11.12
CA PRO A 64 16.76 3.82 9.71
C PRO A 64 16.26 2.59 8.96
N LEU A 65 16.25 1.41 9.59
CA LEU A 65 15.73 0.19 8.94
C LEU A 65 14.20 0.26 8.73
N ASN A 66 13.46 0.88 9.64
CA ASN A 66 12.03 1.13 9.43
C ASN A 66 11.81 2.07 8.23
N VAL A 67 12.58 3.16 8.15
CA VAL A 67 12.53 4.09 7.01
C VAL A 67 12.82 3.37 5.69
N LEU A 68 13.84 2.52 5.65
CA LEU A 68 14.15 1.73 4.46
C LEU A 68 13.01 0.77 4.10
N THR A 69 12.41 0.13 5.10
CA THR A 69 11.26 -0.75 4.91
C THR A 69 10.05 0.01 4.39
N ASP A 70 9.78 1.22 4.88
CA ASP A 70 8.70 2.08 4.37
C ASP A 70 8.87 2.36 2.88
N TYR A 71 10.08 2.72 2.42
CA TYR A 71 10.36 2.94 1.01
C TYR A 71 10.22 1.66 0.17
N TRP A 72 10.66 0.52 0.69
CA TRP A 72 10.50 -0.77 0.02
C TRP A 72 9.03 -1.13 -0.16
N LEU A 73 8.21 -0.98 0.89
CA LEU A 73 6.77 -1.21 0.86
C LEU A 73 6.06 -0.29 -0.15
N VAL A 74 6.46 0.99 -0.19
CA VAL A 74 5.92 1.96 -1.16
C VAL A 74 6.13 1.49 -2.61
N LEU A 75 7.32 1.01 -2.95
CA LEU A 75 7.63 0.54 -4.31
C LEU A 75 6.82 -0.71 -4.69
N LEU A 76 6.63 -1.64 -3.75
CA LEU A 76 5.88 -2.87 -4.00
C LEU A 76 4.36 -2.66 -4.00
N ARG A 77 3.87 -1.73 -3.17
CA ARG A 77 2.44 -1.56 -2.91
C ARG A 77 1.81 -0.38 -3.65
N GLY A 78 2.59 0.64 -3.97
CA GLY A 78 2.11 1.90 -4.56
C GLY A 78 1.61 2.94 -3.55
N ASP A 79 1.36 2.54 -2.32
CA ASP A 79 1.04 3.42 -1.21
C ASP A 79 1.91 3.11 0.01
N GLY A 80 2.17 4.08 0.87
CA GLY A 80 3.04 3.94 2.02
C GLY A 80 2.30 3.66 3.33
N ALA A 81 3.04 3.23 4.35
CA ALA A 81 2.50 3.00 5.69
C ALA A 81 1.77 4.24 6.26
N TYR A 82 2.19 5.44 5.87
CA TYR A 82 1.54 6.70 6.24
C TYR A 82 0.09 6.83 5.76
N SER A 83 -0.28 6.18 4.67
CA SER A 83 -1.61 6.27 4.08
C SER A 83 -2.69 5.62 4.96
N TRP A 84 -2.30 4.64 5.76
CA TRP A 84 -3.17 3.97 6.73
C TRP A 84 -3.44 4.80 7.99
N LEU A 85 -2.56 5.75 8.32
CA LEU A 85 -2.71 6.54 9.54
C LEU A 85 -3.98 7.40 9.56
N PRO A 86 -4.29 8.23 8.53
CA PRO A 86 -5.48 9.07 8.58
C PRO A 86 -6.79 8.30 8.46
N THR A 87 -6.84 7.28 7.62
CA THR A 87 -8.07 6.58 7.27
C THR A 87 -8.36 5.40 8.16
N HIS A 88 -7.36 4.57 8.43
CA HIS A 88 -7.53 3.36 9.22
C HIS A 88 -7.29 3.64 10.71
N VAL A 89 -6.10 4.08 11.10
CA VAL A 89 -5.74 4.23 12.52
C VAL A 89 -6.51 5.37 13.19
N ASN A 90 -6.55 6.56 12.58
CA ASN A 90 -7.15 7.75 13.20
C ASN A 90 -8.67 7.84 12.99
N ASN A 91 -9.23 7.19 11.96
CA ASN A 91 -10.65 7.24 11.64
C ASN A 91 -11.33 5.90 11.89
N HIS A 92 -11.01 4.84 11.14
CA HIS A 92 -11.71 3.55 11.26
C HIS A 92 -11.64 2.97 12.68
N HIS A 93 -10.46 2.93 13.32
CA HIS A 93 -10.36 2.47 14.71
C HIS A 93 -11.17 3.30 15.71
N ARG A 94 -11.41 4.58 15.40
CA ARG A 94 -12.23 5.45 16.25
C ARG A 94 -13.72 5.20 16.09
N PHE A 95 -14.17 4.97 14.86
CA PHE A 95 -15.59 4.87 14.53
C PHE A 95 -16.07 3.42 14.32
N SER A 96 -15.14 2.47 14.05
CA SER A 96 -15.41 1.02 13.99
C SER A 96 -16.68 0.67 13.21
N ASN A 97 -16.77 1.10 11.95
CA ASN A 97 -17.91 0.92 11.05
C ASN A 97 -19.23 1.56 11.53
N HIS A 98 -19.14 2.65 12.33
CA HIS A 98 -20.29 3.48 12.71
C HIS A 98 -20.29 4.82 11.95
N PRO A 99 -21.37 5.63 12.04
CA PRO A 99 -21.43 6.95 11.43
C PRO A 99 -20.22 7.81 11.79
N GLY A 100 -19.53 8.33 10.77
CA GLY A 100 -18.24 9.03 10.90
C GLY A 100 -17.05 8.23 10.36
N ASP A 101 -17.20 6.92 10.17
CA ASP A 101 -16.20 6.08 9.55
C ASP A 101 -16.08 6.37 8.05
N MET A 102 -14.87 6.70 7.60
CA MET A 102 -14.60 6.91 6.17
C MET A 102 -14.77 5.62 5.37
N THR A 103 -14.56 4.47 6.02
CA THR A 103 -14.68 3.13 5.43
C THR A 103 -15.99 2.45 5.82
N LEU A 104 -17.05 3.23 6.08
CA LEU A 104 -18.39 2.72 6.44
C LEU A 104 -18.93 1.81 5.34
N THR A 105 -19.05 0.50 5.61
CA THR A 105 -19.38 -0.52 4.59
C THR A 105 -20.83 -0.44 4.12
N TYR A 106 -21.75 -0.04 4.99
CA TYR A 106 -23.18 0.12 4.68
C TYR A 106 -23.58 1.55 4.29
N ARG A 107 -22.62 2.39 3.88
CA ARG A 107 -22.84 3.81 3.49
C ARG A 107 -23.99 4.00 2.50
N PHE A 108 -24.16 3.08 1.57
CA PHE A 108 -25.18 3.15 0.52
C PHE A 108 -26.32 2.16 0.73
N SER A 109 -26.05 1.00 1.30
CA SER A 109 -27.00 -0.08 1.53
C SER A 109 -26.36 -1.17 2.37
N GLU A 110 -27.17 -1.87 3.15
CA GLU A 110 -26.77 -3.08 3.91
C GLU A 110 -26.75 -4.34 3.02
N ARG A 111 -27.14 -4.22 1.74
CA ARG A 111 -27.18 -5.37 0.83
C ARG A 111 -25.78 -5.72 0.35
N ASN A 112 -25.37 -6.98 0.58
CA ASN A 112 -24.14 -7.56 0.05
C ASN A 112 -24.32 -7.89 -1.45
N ASN A 113 -23.96 -6.95 -2.32
CA ASN A 113 -24.00 -7.15 -3.77
C ASN A 113 -22.85 -6.39 -4.47
N LEU A 114 -22.56 -6.80 -5.69
CA LEU A 114 -21.45 -6.25 -6.48
C LEU A 114 -21.57 -4.72 -6.69
N TRP A 115 -22.81 -4.22 -6.86
CA TRP A 115 -23.05 -2.80 -7.07
C TRP A 115 -22.65 -1.94 -5.85
N ASN A 116 -22.99 -2.43 -4.65
CA ASN A 116 -22.57 -1.80 -3.41
C ASN A 116 -21.04 -1.85 -3.24
N LEU A 117 -20.40 -2.98 -3.57
CA LEU A 117 -18.95 -3.12 -3.51
C LEU A 117 -18.27 -2.11 -4.45
N VAL A 118 -18.72 -1.99 -5.69
CA VAL A 118 -18.18 -1.02 -6.66
C VAL A 118 -18.34 0.41 -6.17
N ARG A 119 -19.52 0.79 -5.66
CA ARG A 119 -19.75 2.12 -5.07
C ARG A 119 -18.87 2.37 -3.86
N TYR A 120 -18.75 1.39 -2.99
CA TYR A 120 -17.92 1.46 -1.79
C TYR A 120 -16.46 1.70 -2.15
N ILE A 121 -15.90 0.92 -3.09
CA ILE A 121 -14.52 1.09 -3.56
C ILE A 121 -14.32 2.47 -4.21
N ALA A 122 -15.24 2.90 -5.06
CA ALA A 122 -15.13 4.18 -5.76
C ALA A 122 -15.14 5.37 -4.78
N VAL A 123 -16.11 5.42 -3.89
CA VAL A 123 -16.23 6.51 -2.91
C VAL A 123 -15.16 6.42 -1.82
N GLY A 124 -14.91 5.20 -1.31
CA GLY A 124 -13.85 4.95 -0.34
C GLY A 124 -12.48 5.37 -0.88
N GLY A 125 -12.19 5.06 -2.15
CA GLY A 125 -10.94 5.47 -2.81
C GLY A 125 -10.77 6.99 -2.88
N VAL A 126 -11.83 7.73 -3.25
CA VAL A 126 -11.79 9.21 -3.28
C VAL A 126 -11.56 9.79 -1.88
N LEU A 127 -12.30 9.28 -0.88
CA LEU A 127 -12.15 9.72 0.51
C LEU A 127 -10.75 9.40 1.06
N TYR A 128 -10.23 8.20 0.74
CA TYR A 128 -8.90 7.78 1.11
C TYR A 128 -7.82 8.71 0.56
N VAL A 129 -7.82 8.97 -0.75
CA VAL A 129 -6.86 9.86 -1.40
C VAL A 129 -6.93 11.26 -0.79
N GLY A 130 -8.14 11.82 -0.64
CA GLY A 130 -8.35 13.13 -0.02
C GLY A 130 -7.80 13.19 1.41
N ALA A 131 -8.09 12.18 2.22
CA ALA A 131 -7.62 12.11 3.61
C ALA A 131 -6.09 12.03 3.70
N VAL A 132 -5.43 11.28 2.82
CA VAL A 132 -3.97 11.18 2.75
C VAL A 132 -3.34 12.53 2.43
N PHE A 133 -3.86 13.24 1.41
CA PHE A 133 -3.34 14.56 1.06
C PHE A 133 -3.52 15.59 2.18
N VAL A 134 -4.68 15.64 2.81
CA VAL A 134 -4.95 16.53 3.96
C VAL A 134 -4.00 16.19 5.12
N TYR A 135 -3.80 14.90 5.40
CA TYR A 135 -2.89 14.45 6.45
C TYR A 135 -1.45 14.90 6.19
N ILE A 136 -0.93 14.69 4.99
CA ILE A 136 0.43 15.11 4.63
C ILE A 136 0.55 16.64 4.71
N ALA A 137 -0.39 17.37 4.13
CA ALA A 137 -0.40 18.84 4.15
C ALA A 137 -0.40 19.41 5.57
N SER A 138 -1.04 18.73 6.53
CA SER A 138 -1.08 19.15 7.93
C SER A 138 0.29 19.25 8.59
N PHE A 139 1.31 18.54 8.09
CA PHE A 139 2.67 18.58 8.60
C PHE A 139 3.55 19.68 8.00
N ARG A 140 3.09 20.33 6.90
CA ARG A 140 3.93 21.26 6.12
C ARG A 140 4.59 22.34 6.97
N VAL A 141 3.85 22.94 7.89
CA VAL A 141 4.33 24.05 8.72
C VAL A 141 4.91 23.56 10.05
N ARG A 142 4.17 22.71 10.77
CA ARG A 142 4.53 22.32 12.16
C ARG A 142 5.63 21.26 12.22
N HIS A 143 5.70 20.39 11.23
CA HIS A 143 6.63 19.27 11.19
C HIS A 143 7.24 19.07 9.79
N PRO A 144 8.03 20.03 9.25
CA PRO A 144 8.48 19.99 7.85
C PRO A 144 9.30 18.75 7.51
N ARG A 145 10.10 18.22 8.45
CA ARG A 145 10.85 16.97 8.22
C ARG A 145 9.90 15.79 7.93
N ARG A 146 8.78 15.69 8.66
CA ARG A 146 7.78 14.66 8.46
C ARG A 146 7.04 14.87 7.14
N PHE A 147 6.69 16.11 6.81
CA PHE A 147 6.10 16.45 5.52
C PHE A 147 6.96 15.97 4.35
N TRP A 148 8.24 16.33 4.33
CA TRP A 148 9.15 15.92 3.28
C TRP A 148 9.40 14.42 3.23
N TYR A 149 9.46 13.75 4.37
CA TYR A 149 9.57 12.30 4.43
C TYR A 149 8.37 11.60 3.79
N LEU A 150 7.14 12.04 4.08
CA LEU A 150 5.94 11.45 3.50
C LEU A 150 5.82 11.77 2.00
N LEU A 151 6.12 13.03 1.63
CA LEU A 151 6.09 13.45 0.23
C LEU A 151 7.14 12.72 -0.62
N SER A 152 8.34 12.49 -0.08
CA SER A 152 9.40 11.77 -0.81
C SER A 152 9.03 10.32 -1.14
N GLN A 153 8.21 9.65 -0.33
CA GLN A 153 7.70 8.31 -0.64
C GLN A 153 6.76 8.34 -1.85
N ILE A 154 5.86 9.33 -1.91
CA ILE A 154 4.98 9.52 -3.07
C ILE A 154 5.80 9.82 -4.32
N LEU A 155 6.75 10.74 -4.23
CA LEU A 155 7.61 11.12 -5.35
C LEU A 155 8.45 9.93 -5.84
N LEU A 156 9.02 9.14 -4.93
CA LEU A 156 9.78 7.95 -5.29
C LEU A 156 8.90 6.93 -6.05
N HIS A 157 7.69 6.68 -5.57
CA HIS A 157 6.77 5.76 -6.26
C HIS A 157 6.43 6.23 -7.67
N TRP A 158 6.02 7.48 -7.82
CA TRP A 158 5.65 8.01 -9.13
C TRP A 158 6.86 8.13 -10.07
N MET A 159 8.04 8.42 -9.54
CA MET A 159 9.29 8.38 -10.31
C MET A 159 9.58 6.96 -10.79
N PHE A 160 9.45 5.95 -9.93
CA PHE A 160 9.61 4.54 -10.29
C PHE A 160 8.63 4.12 -11.39
N VAL A 161 7.34 4.46 -11.25
CA VAL A 161 6.32 4.17 -12.27
C VAL A 161 6.63 4.90 -13.59
N ALA A 162 7.00 6.18 -13.54
CA ALA A 162 7.33 6.96 -14.73
C ALA A 162 8.54 6.36 -15.48
N VAL A 163 9.59 5.99 -14.77
CA VAL A 163 10.76 5.33 -15.36
C VAL A 163 10.38 3.99 -15.97
N ALA A 164 9.59 3.18 -15.28
CA ALA A 164 9.12 1.89 -15.78
C ALA A 164 8.29 2.05 -17.07
N VAL A 165 7.39 3.03 -17.12
CA VAL A 165 6.56 3.33 -18.31
C VAL A 165 7.41 3.82 -19.47
N LEU A 166 8.45 4.62 -19.22
CA LEU A 166 9.36 5.10 -20.28
C LEU A 166 10.22 3.98 -20.87
N ILE A 167 10.54 2.94 -20.09
CA ILE A 167 11.37 1.83 -20.54
C ILE A 167 10.51 0.77 -21.24
N GLU A 168 9.43 0.30 -20.58
CA GLU A 168 8.58 -0.81 -21.02
C GLU A 168 7.13 -0.58 -20.56
N PRO A 169 6.31 0.20 -21.31
CA PRO A 169 4.97 0.60 -20.86
C PRO A 169 4.04 -0.58 -20.60
N GLU A 170 4.11 -1.64 -21.42
CA GLU A 170 3.29 -2.85 -21.23
C GLU A 170 3.66 -3.60 -19.95
N LYS A 171 4.97 -3.76 -19.68
CA LYS A 171 5.44 -4.38 -18.45
C LYS A 171 5.11 -3.53 -17.22
N ALA A 172 5.20 -2.21 -17.33
CA ALA A 172 4.80 -1.30 -16.25
C ALA A 172 3.31 -1.44 -15.93
N LEU A 173 2.45 -1.53 -16.94
CA LEU A 173 1.02 -1.78 -16.74
C LEU A 173 0.77 -3.14 -16.06
N VAL A 174 1.35 -4.22 -16.61
CA VAL A 174 1.02 -5.59 -16.19
C VAL A 174 1.69 -5.98 -14.88
N PHE A 175 2.93 -5.55 -14.61
CA PHE A 175 3.71 -6.00 -13.45
C PHE A 175 3.76 -5.00 -12.30
N ILE A 176 3.34 -3.74 -12.54
CA ILE A 176 3.25 -2.73 -11.49
C ILE A 176 1.79 -2.33 -11.26
N ALA A 177 1.13 -1.72 -12.27
CA ALA A 177 -0.18 -1.12 -12.07
C ALA A 177 -1.26 -2.17 -11.72
N VAL A 178 -1.31 -3.30 -12.45
CA VAL A 178 -2.31 -4.35 -12.21
C VAL A 178 -2.17 -4.97 -10.83
N PRO A 179 -0.99 -5.47 -10.38
CA PRO A 179 -0.84 -6.02 -9.04
C PRO A 179 -1.10 -5.01 -7.92
N GLN A 180 -0.61 -3.78 -8.06
CA GLN A 180 -0.83 -2.74 -7.05
C GLN A 180 -2.31 -2.37 -6.92
N LEU A 181 -3.00 -2.15 -8.05
CA LEU A 181 -4.43 -1.86 -8.05
C LEU A 181 -5.24 -3.02 -7.46
N PHE A 182 -4.93 -4.27 -7.86
CA PHE A 182 -5.57 -5.45 -7.27
C PHE A 182 -5.36 -5.50 -5.76
N GLY A 183 -4.13 -5.32 -5.31
CA GLY A 183 -3.80 -5.33 -3.89
C GLY A 183 -4.56 -4.26 -3.09
N VAL A 184 -4.71 -3.02 -3.65
CA VAL A 184 -5.51 -1.96 -3.01
C VAL A 184 -6.98 -2.36 -2.93
N ILE A 185 -7.57 -2.81 -4.04
CA ILE A 185 -8.99 -3.21 -4.09
C ILE A 185 -9.25 -4.38 -3.14
N ALA A 186 -8.42 -5.42 -3.17
CA ALA A 186 -8.57 -6.57 -2.29
C ALA A 186 -8.50 -6.18 -0.81
N MET A 187 -7.56 -5.29 -0.45
CA MET A 187 -7.39 -4.84 0.93
C MET A 187 -8.55 -3.98 1.44
N VAL A 188 -9.17 -3.19 0.57
CA VAL A 188 -10.36 -2.38 0.91
C VAL A 188 -11.61 -3.24 1.01
N SER A 189 -11.62 -4.42 0.37
CA SER A 189 -12.78 -5.32 0.32
C SER A 189 -12.79 -6.38 1.44
N THR A 190 -11.71 -6.47 2.22
CA THR A 190 -11.58 -7.39 3.38
C THR A 190 -11.72 -6.66 4.70
#